data_879180cbb5f5f176b6c2d2f88f788f5f
#
_entry.id   879180cbb5f5f176b6c2d2f88f788f5f
#
_cell.length_a   1.000
_cell.length_b   1.000
_cell.length_c   1.000
_cell.angle_alpha   90.00
_cell.angle_beta   90.00
_cell.angle_gamma   90.00
#
_symmetry.space_group_name_H-M   'P 1'
#
loop_
_entity.id
_entity.type
_entity.pdbx_description
1 polymer ?
#
loop_
_entity_poly.entity_id
_entity_poly.type
_entity_poly.pdbx_seq_one_letter_code
_entity_poly.pdbx_strand_id
1 'polypeptide(L)'
;MAKNFVFKEAEYLSLPVPTGTRAGSPVRVGVLNAVTVTDEGSATQTIDVGYGVTQTQPSGGIGNKPGFASAALKGSAILDVTGVTAYGTPVYIKTSDNSLQITAAAGTKLFGAALGAKGAAKGPVNVKILNGGIVADGA
;
A
#
# COMPACT_ATOMS: atom_id res chain seq x y z
N MET A 1 -14.33 -18.71 23.88
CA MET A 1 -13.45 -17.78 23.08
C MET A 1 -12.36 -18.59 22.40
N ALA A 2 -12.20 -18.39 21.13
CA ALA A 2 -11.11 -19.04 20.41
C ALA A 2 -9.75 -18.55 20.91
N LYS A 3 -8.81 -19.45 21.15
CA LYS A 3 -7.48 -19.12 21.67
C LYS A 3 -6.42 -18.97 20.59
N ASN A 4 -6.80 -19.20 19.35
CA ASN A 4 -5.88 -19.20 18.21
C ASN A 4 -5.88 -17.87 17.40
N PHE A 5 -6.59 -16.86 17.85
CA PHE A 5 -6.54 -15.55 17.21
C PHE A 5 -5.29 -14.82 17.65
N VAL A 6 -4.44 -14.47 16.68
CA VAL A 6 -3.30 -13.59 16.89
C VAL A 6 -3.74 -12.13 16.71
N PHE A 7 -4.50 -11.87 15.65
CA PHE A 7 -5.10 -10.56 15.39
C PHE A 7 -6.62 -10.74 15.29
N LYS A 8 -7.37 -10.12 16.20
CA LYS A 8 -8.84 -10.18 16.17
C LYS A 8 -9.41 -9.28 15.08
N GLU A 9 -8.75 -8.15 14.83
CA GLU A 9 -9.11 -7.19 13.81
C GLU A 9 -7.86 -6.83 13.02
N ALA A 10 -7.70 -7.42 11.86
CA ALA A 10 -6.50 -7.22 11.04
C ALA A 10 -6.73 -6.10 10.02
N GLU A 11 -7.11 -4.90 10.50
CA GLU A 11 -7.28 -3.73 9.65
C GLU A 11 -5.95 -3.06 9.33
N TYR A 12 -5.02 -3.10 10.28
CA TYR A 12 -3.68 -2.52 10.12
C TYR A 12 -2.65 -3.57 10.50
N LEU A 13 -1.70 -3.80 9.62
CA LEU A 13 -0.61 -4.74 9.85
C LEU A 13 0.71 -4.12 9.39
N SER A 14 1.79 -4.52 10.04
CA SER A 14 3.12 -4.21 9.54
C SER A 14 3.48 -5.23 8.47
N LEU A 15 3.67 -4.77 7.25
CA LEU A 15 3.91 -5.62 6.09
C LEU A 15 5.27 -5.31 5.47
N PRO A 16 5.95 -6.32 4.88
CA PRO A 16 7.15 -6.06 4.10
C PRO A 16 6.79 -5.26 2.86
N VAL A 17 7.56 -4.23 2.59
CA VAL A 17 7.31 -3.31 1.48
C VAL A 17 8.60 -3.07 0.70
N PRO A 18 8.51 -2.64 -0.57
CA PRO A 18 9.70 -2.28 -1.34
C PRO A 18 10.46 -1.10 -0.70
N THR A 19 11.76 -1.09 -0.91
CA THR A 19 12.62 0.00 -0.44
C THR A 19 12.13 1.35 -0.99
N GLY A 20 12.02 2.33 -0.11
CA GLY A 20 11.58 3.67 -0.47
C GLY A 20 10.06 3.87 -0.47
N THR A 21 9.30 2.89 -0.02
CA THR A 21 7.83 3.01 0.08
C THR A 21 7.45 4.13 1.04
N ARG A 22 6.61 5.04 0.57
CA ARG A 22 6.10 6.17 1.35
C ARG A 22 4.68 5.90 1.83
N ALA A 23 4.28 6.60 2.89
CA ALA A 23 2.91 6.57 3.38
C ALA A 23 1.92 6.94 2.25
N GLY A 24 0.78 6.28 2.23
CA GLY A 24 -0.23 6.50 1.20
C GLY A 24 -0.01 5.74 -0.10
N SER A 25 0.94 4.81 -0.12
CA SER A 25 1.25 4.02 -1.32
C SER A 25 0.45 2.72 -1.35
N PRO A 26 -0.09 2.32 -2.52
CA PRO A 26 -0.67 1.00 -2.66
C PRO A 26 0.43 -0.05 -2.67
N VAL A 27 0.20 -1.16 -1.97
CA VAL A 27 1.15 -2.28 -1.93
C VAL A 27 0.39 -3.59 -2.02
N ARG A 28 1.06 -4.60 -2.55
CA ARG A 28 0.55 -5.96 -2.55
C ARG A 28 1.64 -6.89 -2.05
N VAL A 29 1.30 -7.65 -1.03
CA VAL A 29 2.21 -8.62 -0.42
C VAL A 29 1.55 -9.99 -0.53
N GLY A 30 2.03 -10.83 -1.44
CA GLY A 30 1.36 -12.08 -1.74
C GLY A 30 -0.05 -11.84 -2.28
N VAL A 31 -1.06 -12.26 -1.52
CA VAL A 31 -2.47 -12.04 -1.87
C VAL A 31 -3.11 -10.87 -1.11
N LEU A 32 -2.33 -10.17 -0.28
CA LEU A 32 -2.83 -9.07 0.52
C LEU A 32 -2.66 -7.76 -0.22
N ASN A 33 -3.75 -7.04 -0.37
CA ASN A 33 -3.75 -5.67 -0.89
C ASN A 33 -3.86 -4.70 0.28
N ALA A 34 -3.09 -3.64 0.24
CA ALA A 34 -3.07 -2.68 1.33
C ALA A 34 -2.62 -1.30 0.84
N VAL A 35 -2.86 -0.29 1.67
CA VAL A 35 -2.31 1.05 1.47
C VAL A 35 -1.50 1.39 2.70
N THR A 36 -0.26 1.79 2.53
CA THR A 36 0.61 2.12 3.64
C THR A 36 0.13 3.38 4.36
N VAL A 37 0.19 3.37 5.68
CA VAL A 37 -0.12 4.53 6.52
C VAL A 37 1.14 5.16 7.09
N THR A 38 2.27 4.48 6.97
CA THR A 38 3.58 5.01 7.35
C THR A 38 4.58 4.82 6.21
N ASP A 39 5.68 5.55 6.27
CA ASP A 39 6.82 5.26 5.41
C ASP A 39 7.47 3.93 5.82
N GLU A 40 8.27 3.37 4.93
CA GLU A 40 9.10 2.21 5.24
C GLU A 40 9.97 2.51 6.46
N GLY A 41 10.08 1.54 7.36
CA GLY A 41 10.99 1.63 8.49
C GLY A 41 12.44 1.60 8.03
N SER A 42 13.30 2.31 8.77
CA SER A 42 14.72 2.40 8.47
C SER A 42 15.55 1.91 9.65
N ALA A 43 16.69 1.28 9.36
CA ALA A 43 17.64 0.89 10.38
C ALA A 43 18.33 2.10 11.02
N THR A 44 18.33 3.23 10.34
CA THR A 44 18.96 4.47 10.81
C THR A 44 18.00 5.64 10.70
N GLN A 45 18.24 6.66 11.50
CA GLN A 45 17.54 7.93 11.42
C GLN A 45 18.54 9.07 11.35
N THR A 46 18.16 10.15 10.69
CA THR A 46 18.97 11.36 10.62
C THR A 46 18.38 12.39 11.57
N ILE A 47 19.20 12.93 12.46
CA ILE A 47 18.79 13.96 13.42
C ILE A 47 19.52 15.24 13.13
N ASP A 48 18.82 16.37 13.25
CA ASP A 48 19.43 17.69 13.22
C ASP A 48 20.01 17.99 14.60
N VAL A 49 21.34 18.12 14.69
CA VAL A 49 22.05 18.44 15.92
C VAL A 49 22.32 19.93 16.08
N GLY A 50 21.76 20.78 15.21
CA GLY A 50 21.91 22.22 15.24
C GLY A 50 22.93 22.74 14.23
N TYR A 51 22.89 24.06 13.98
CA TYR A 51 23.79 24.75 13.06
C TYR A 51 23.83 24.16 11.64
N GLY A 52 22.71 23.57 11.20
CA GLY A 52 22.63 22.93 9.89
C GLY A 52 23.39 21.62 9.78
N VAL A 53 23.88 21.07 10.88
CA VAL A 53 24.57 19.76 10.91
C VAL A 53 23.58 18.67 11.22
N THR A 54 23.61 17.59 10.46
CA THR A 54 22.80 16.41 10.70
C THR A 54 23.67 15.23 11.08
N GLN A 55 23.12 14.33 11.86
CA GLN A 55 23.81 13.12 12.29
C GLN A 55 22.93 11.90 12.04
N THR A 56 23.50 10.85 11.47
CA THR A 56 22.82 9.57 11.24
C THR A 56 23.07 8.66 12.43
N GLN A 57 21.98 8.12 12.99
CA GLN A 57 22.04 7.22 14.15
C GLN A 57 21.21 5.97 13.89
N PRO A 58 21.45 4.87 14.61
CA PRO A 58 20.52 3.75 14.62
C PRO A 58 19.13 4.23 15.08
N SER A 59 18.07 3.66 14.47
CA SER A 59 16.71 4.09 14.74
C SER A 59 16.21 3.75 16.16
N GLY A 60 16.93 2.93 16.89
CA GLY A 60 16.60 2.59 18.27
C GLY A 60 15.39 1.69 18.43
N GLY A 61 14.90 1.10 17.35
CA GLY A 61 13.74 0.21 17.39
C GLY A 61 12.39 0.93 17.44
N ILE A 62 12.36 2.22 17.19
CA ILE A 62 11.12 3.00 17.13
C ILE A 62 10.50 2.85 15.74
N GLY A 63 9.19 2.54 15.70
CA GLY A 63 8.44 2.38 14.45
C GLY A 63 8.57 0.97 13.87
N ASN A 64 8.32 0.86 12.57
CA ASN A 64 8.44 -0.42 11.87
C ASN A 64 9.91 -0.80 11.71
N LYS A 65 10.17 -2.11 11.75
CA LYS A 65 11.52 -2.59 11.42
C LYS A 65 11.88 -2.29 9.97
N PRO A 66 13.18 -2.27 9.63
CA PRO A 66 13.60 -1.98 8.26
C PRO A 66 12.93 -2.88 7.23
N GLY A 67 12.49 -2.29 6.13
CA GLY A 67 11.79 -3.01 5.06
C GLY A 67 10.31 -3.23 5.30
N PHE A 68 9.75 -2.74 6.42
CA PHE A 68 8.33 -2.90 6.75
C PHE A 68 7.66 -1.54 6.90
N ALA A 69 6.37 -1.50 6.62
CA ALA A 69 5.53 -0.35 6.88
C ALA A 69 4.18 -0.80 7.43
N SER A 70 3.57 0.03 8.25
CA SER A 70 2.20 -0.21 8.66
C SER A 70 1.27 0.07 7.49
N ALA A 71 0.37 -0.85 7.23
CA ALA A 71 -0.53 -0.76 6.08
C ALA A 71 -1.96 -1.09 6.49
N ALA A 72 -2.91 -0.39 5.90
CA ALA A 72 -4.33 -0.63 6.08
C ALA A 72 -4.81 -1.64 5.03
N LEU A 73 -5.51 -2.67 5.48
CA LEU A 73 -6.04 -3.72 4.63
C LEU A 73 -7.52 -3.54 4.30
N LYS A 74 -8.16 -2.53 4.88
CA LYS A 74 -9.57 -2.23 4.67
C LYS A 74 -9.77 -0.74 4.42
N GLY A 75 -10.95 -0.40 3.91
CA GLY A 75 -11.32 0.99 3.69
C GLY A 75 -11.01 1.45 2.28
N SER A 76 -10.89 2.75 2.12
CA SER A 76 -10.59 3.36 0.84
C SER A 76 -9.55 4.45 1.00
N ALA A 77 -8.84 4.74 -0.07
CA ALA A 77 -7.82 5.78 -0.11
C ALA A 77 -7.81 6.47 -1.46
N ILE A 78 -7.34 7.70 -1.48
CA ILE A 78 -7.10 8.42 -2.73
C ILE A 78 -5.76 7.97 -3.29
N LEU A 79 -5.80 7.32 -4.44
CA LEU A 79 -4.63 6.74 -5.09
C LEU A 79 -4.59 7.13 -6.56
N ASP A 80 -3.39 7.25 -7.10
CA ASP A 80 -3.22 7.52 -8.53
C ASP A 80 -3.46 6.25 -9.33
N VAL A 81 -4.39 6.34 -10.28
CA VAL A 81 -4.76 5.22 -11.15
C VAL A 81 -4.69 5.69 -12.60
N THR A 82 -4.14 4.86 -13.45
CA THR A 82 -4.08 5.11 -14.90
C THR A 82 -5.32 4.51 -15.56
N GLY A 83 -6.05 5.33 -16.31
CA GLY A 83 -7.22 4.91 -17.06
C GLY A 83 -8.51 5.58 -16.61
N VAL A 84 -9.53 5.45 -17.44
CA VAL A 84 -10.86 6.00 -17.19
C VAL A 84 -11.57 5.17 -16.12
N THR A 85 -12.08 5.80 -15.07
CA THR A 85 -12.81 5.10 -14.02
C THR A 85 -14.23 5.62 -13.87
N ALA A 86 -15.07 4.75 -13.34
CA ALA A 86 -16.41 5.05 -12.83
C ALA A 86 -16.59 4.30 -11.51
N TYR A 87 -17.70 4.51 -10.82
CA TYR A 87 -17.98 3.74 -9.61
C TYR A 87 -17.98 2.23 -9.92
N GLY A 88 -17.19 1.47 -9.18
CA GLY A 88 -17.13 0.02 -9.32
C GLY A 88 -16.14 -0.48 -10.37
N THR A 89 -15.42 0.40 -11.06
CA THR A 89 -14.41 -0.03 -12.03
C THR A 89 -13.31 -0.80 -11.29
N PRO A 90 -12.99 -2.04 -11.73
CA PRO A 90 -11.90 -2.80 -11.12
C PRO A 90 -10.57 -2.09 -11.29
N VAL A 91 -9.77 -2.08 -10.26
CA VAL A 91 -8.42 -1.51 -10.26
C VAL A 91 -7.43 -2.63 -10.01
N TYR A 92 -6.42 -2.72 -10.86
CA TYR A 92 -5.40 -3.76 -10.80
C TYR A 92 -4.07 -3.14 -10.38
N ILE A 93 -3.31 -3.88 -9.57
CA ILE A 93 -1.97 -3.49 -9.16
C ILE A 93 -0.94 -4.27 -9.96
N LYS A 94 0.02 -3.56 -10.52
CA LYS A 94 1.13 -4.16 -11.23
C LYS A 94 2.17 -4.62 -10.21
N THR A 95 2.46 -5.92 -10.22
CA THR A 95 3.31 -6.50 -9.17
C THR A 95 4.77 -6.07 -9.26
N SER A 96 5.23 -5.55 -10.39
CA SER A 96 6.62 -5.12 -10.55
C SER A 96 6.93 -3.79 -9.87
N ASP A 97 5.97 -2.86 -9.80
CA ASP A 97 6.21 -1.51 -9.27
C ASP A 97 5.07 -0.97 -8.40
N ASN A 98 4.05 -1.79 -8.13
CA ASN A 98 2.87 -1.43 -7.36
C ASN A 98 2.08 -0.25 -7.94
N SER A 99 2.19 0.00 -9.23
CA SER A 99 1.33 0.99 -9.88
C SER A 99 -0.08 0.46 -10.13
N LEU A 100 -1.06 1.35 -10.15
CA LEU A 100 -2.46 0.99 -10.32
C LEU A 100 -2.94 1.33 -11.74
N GLN A 101 -3.73 0.44 -12.30
CA GLN A 101 -4.33 0.61 -13.63
C GLN A 101 -5.68 -0.10 -13.70
N ILE A 102 -6.48 0.24 -14.71
CA ILE A 102 -7.79 -0.38 -14.88
C ILE A 102 -7.78 -1.55 -15.84
N THR A 103 -6.67 -1.79 -16.52
CA THR A 103 -6.56 -2.85 -17.53
C THR A 103 -5.95 -4.09 -16.92
N ALA A 104 -6.64 -5.21 -17.00
CA ALA A 104 -6.09 -6.50 -16.64
C ALA A 104 -5.05 -6.93 -17.67
N ALA A 105 -3.89 -7.34 -17.20
CA ALA A 105 -2.77 -7.74 -18.05
C ALA A 105 -1.87 -8.73 -17.30
N ALA A 106 -0.94 -9.33 -18.03
CA ALA A 106 0.07 -10.17 -17.39
C ALA A 106 0.86 -9.35 -16.36
N GLY A 107 1.08 -9.93 -15.18
CA GLY A 107 1.79 -9.25 -14.08
C GLY A 107 0.93 -8.29 -13.28
N THR A 108 -0.38 -8.26 -13.50
CA THR A 108 -1.29 -7.48 -12.67
C THR A 108 -2.21 -8.39 -11.86
N LYS A 109 -2.64 -7.90 -10.70
CA LYS A 109 -3.57 -8.59 -9.81
C LYS A 109 -4.66 -7.63 -9.39
N LEU A 110 -5.84 -8.13 -9.08
CA LEU A 110 -6.92 -7.30 -8.61
C LEU A 110 -6.53 -6.65 -7.27
N PHE A 111 -6.64 -5.32 -7.22
CA PHE A 111 -6.36 -4.56 -6.01
C PHE A 111 -7.63 -4.07 -5.32
N GLY A 112 -8.53 -3.49 -6.08
CA GLY A 112 -9.71 -2.89 -5.51
C GLY A 112 -10.69 -2.43 -6.56
N ALA A 113 -11.55 -1.51 -6.18
CA ALA A 113 -12.54 -0.91 -7.05
C ALA A 113 -12.54 0.60 -6.92
N ALA A 114 -12.66 1.29 -8.03
CA ALA A 114 -12.77 2.75 -8.02
C ALA A 114 -14.11 3.20 -7.44
N LEU A 115 -14.07 4.25 -6.63
CA LEU A 115 -15.24 4.87 -6.03
C LEU A 115 -15.43 6.28 -6.60
N GLY A 116 -15.15 6.48 -7.85
CA GLY A 116 -15.30 7.76 -8.48
C GLY A 116 -14.97 7.71 -9.95
N ALA A 117 -15.31 8.76 -10.66
CA ALA A 117 -15.05 8.91 -12.09
C ALA A 117 -13.83 9.80 -12.30
N LYS A 118 -13.02 9.44 -13.30
CA LYS A 118 -11.91 10.27 -13.76
C LYS A 118 -11.60 9.96 -15.22
N GLY A 119 -10.84 10.85 -15.85
CA GLY A 119 -10.40 10.68 -17.23
C GLY A 119 -9.24 9.70 -17.39
N ALA A 120 -8.75 9.55 -18.61
CA ALA A 120 -7.77 8.54 -19.00
C ALA A 120 -6.36 8.78 -18.44
N ALA A 121 -5.99 10.02 -18.15
CA ALA A 121 -4.68 10.33 -17.62
C ALA A 121 -4.50 9.78 -16.20
N LYS A 122 -3.27 9.43 -15.84
CA LYS A 122 -2.95 9.02 -14.48
C LYS A 122 -3.34 10.16 -13.51
N GLY A 123 -4.10 9.83 -12.50
CA GLY A 123 -4.55 10.82 -11.54
C GLY A 123 -5.26 10.21 -10.35
N PRO A 124 -5.57 11.04 -9.34
CA PRO A 124 -6.15 10.55 -8.10
C PRO A 124 -7.62 10.14 -8.26
N VAL A 125 -7.97 9.07 -7.63
CA VAL A 125 -9.36 8.61 -7.48
C VAL A 125 -9.46 7.82 -6.18
N ASN A 126 -10.62 7.88 -5.55
CA ASN A 126 -10.87 7.08 -4.36
C ASN A 126 -10.99 5.61 -4.76
N VAL A 127 -10.20 4.75 -4.14
CA VAL A 127 -10.16 3.32 -4.42
C VAL A 127 -10.45 2.55 -3.15
N LYS A 128 -11.43 1.66 -3.20
CA LYS A 128 -11.72 0.74 -2.10
C LYS A 128 -10.77 -0.45 -2.19
N ILE A 129 -10.12 -0.76 -1.09
CA ILE A 129 -9.24 -1.92 -1.00
C ILE A 129 -10.08 -3.18 -0.89
N LEU A 130 -9.82 -4.17 -1.73
CA LEU A 130 -10.50 -5.46 -1.70
C LEU A 130 -9.52 -6.55 -1.29
N ASN A 131 -9.92 -7.29 -0.27
CA ASN A 131 -9.23 -8.47 0.22
C ASN A 131 -10.26 -9.54 0.54
N GLY A 132 -9.84 -10.78 0.66
CA GLY A 132 -10.73 -11.83 1.13
C GLY A 132 -11.54 -12.48 0.02
N GLY A 133 -10.98 -13.05 -0.86
CA GLY A 133 -11.56 -13.86 -1.91
C GLY A 133 -10.45 -14.49 -2.72
N ILE A 134 -10.79 -15.40 -3.58
CA ILE A 134 -9.84 -15.89 -4.55
C ILE A 134 -9.56 -14.75 -5.50
N VAL A 135 -8.31 -14.34 -5.56
CA VAL A 135 -7.91 -13.24 -6.40
C VAL A 135 -7.65 -13.79 -7.79
N ALA A 136 -8.47 -13.36 -8.73
CA ALA A 136 -8.21 -13.66 -10.13
C ALA A 136 -6.99 -12.88 -10.59
N ASP A 137 -6.18 -13.50 -11.43
CA ASP A 137 -5.12 -12.81 -12.13
C ASP A 137 -5.69 -11.77 -13.08
N GLY A 138 -4.95 -10.71 -13.34
CA GLY A 138 -5.33 -9.70 -14.29
C GLY A 138 -5.19 -10.15 -15.73
N ALA A 139 -4.62 -11.28 -15.94
CA ALA A 139 -4.42 -11.83 -17.29
C ALA A 139 -4.75 -13.30 -17.33
#